data_6b3d8c6878642b376722107dad2639a9
#
_entry.id   6b3d8c6878642b376722107dad2639a9
#
_cell.length_a   1.000
_cell.length_b   1.000
_cell.length_c   1.000
_cell.angle_alpha   90.00
_cell.angle_beta   90.00
_cell.angle_gamma   90.00
#
_symmetry.space_group_name_H-M   'P 1'
#
loop_
_entity.id
_entity.type
_entity.pdbx_description
1 polymer ?
#
loop_
_entity_poly.entity_id
_entity_poly.type
_entity_poly.pdbx_seq_one_letter_code
_entity_poly.pdbx_strand_id
1 'polypeptide(L)'
;MKPWPQLPSDPRLYYFAVPNEIFHSEINASEFAILAYLFSRQMKELPPTNLMTVYKNLGVSRNTMKKYARILESRGLISLRRDKRFLRASVSMRDTITLTDALKVRVGHFFPLPNSVFGFGLSVGEIAVYGYLLYREDRESYECWPSYRTIGAALCMSRNTVMKYVHRLEEKEFIVTEPTQVRRMDGSKWNGNLKYRIRPIQSVVKRWNEKQAEKAKREQKLLRAMKIAEHRPGFTIQPGIPERRPQQRC
;
A
#
# COMPACT_ATOMS: atom_id res chain seq x y z
N MET A 1 -0.56 -9.29 16.91
CA MET A 1 0.34 -9.02 15.76
C MET A 1 -0.31 -9.51 14.48
N LYS A 2 -0.30 -8.74 13.38
CA LYS A 2 -0.68 -9.29 12.07
C LYS A 2 0.38 -10.33 11.68
N PRO A 3 0.00 -11.52 11.14
CA PRO A 3 0.97 -12.48 10.67
C PRO A 3 1.83 -11.85 9.55
N TRP A 4 3.08 -12.27 9.48
CA TRP A 4 3.99 -11.81 8.42
C TRP A 4 3.44 -12.21 7.04
N PRO A 5 3.69 -11.40 5.99
CA PRO A 5 3.27 -11.75 4.65
C PRO A 5 3.85 -13.11 4.26
N GLN A 6 2.98 -14.01 3.88
CA GLN A 6 3.36 -15.33 3.38
C GLN A 6 2.80 -15.49 1.98
N LEU A 7 3.53 -16.19 1.14
CA LEU A 7 3.00 -16.61 -0.14
C LEU A 7 2.13 -17.85 0.10
N PRO A 8 0.98 -17.94 -0.57
CA PRO A 8 0.24 -19.20 -0.62
C PRO A 8 1.12 -20.34 -1.13
N SER A 9 0.80 -21.59 -0.79
CA SER A 9 1.50 -22.76 -1.34
C SER A 9 1.28 -22.91 -2.84
N ASP A 10 0.12 -22.47 -3.36
CA ASP A 10 -0.19 -22.48 -4.79
C ASP A 10 0.23 -21.14 -5.44
N PRO A 11 1.17 -21.14 -6.42
CA PRO A 11 1.59 -19.96 -7.14
C PRO A 11 0.46 -19.21 -7.85
N ARG A 12 -0.60 -19.89 -8.26
CA ARG A 12 -1.77 -19.26 -8.91
C ARG A 12 -2.50 -18.29 -7.99
N LEU A 13 -2.34 -18.44 -6.67
CA LEU A 13 -2.92 -17.57 -5.65
C LEU A 13 -2.01 -16.40 -5.26
N TYR A 14 -0.86 -16.22 -5.90
CA TYR A 14 0.03 -15.10 -5.59
C TYR A 14 -0.56 -13.77 -6.01
N TYR A 15 -1.31 -13.74 -7.11
CA TYR A 15 -1.83 -12.54 -7.73
C TYR A 15 -3.35 -12.63 -7.90
N PHE A 16 -3.96 -11.47 -8.01
CA PHE A 16 -5.35 -11.32 -8.45
C PHE A 16 -5.42 -10.30 -9.59
N ALA A 17 -6.40 -10.47 -10.46
CA ALA A 17 -6.60 -9.58 -11.59
C ALA A 17 -7.32 -8.30 -11.16
N VAL A 18 -6.81 -7.15 -11.61
CA VAL A 18 -7.45 -5.85 -11.47
C VAL A 18 -7.72 -5.30 -12.87
N PRO A 19 -8.96 -4.89 -13.21
CA PRO A 19 -9.28 -4.36 -14.53
C PRO A 19 -8.49 -3.08 -14.83
N ASN A 20 -7.97 -2.94 -16.07
CA ASN A 20 -7.21 -1.77 -16.50
C ASN A 20 -8.05 -0.49 -16.47
N GLU A 21 -9.36 -0.61 -16.70
CA GLU A 21 -10.35 0.46 -16.70
C GLU A 21 -10.42 1.21 -15.38
N ILE A 22 -9.91 0.62 -14.29
CA ILE A 22 -9.86 1.27 -12.99
C ILE A 22 -9.10 2.61 -13.05
N PHE A 23 -8.06 2.72 -13.86
CA PHE A 23 -7.28 3.96 -14.00
C PHE A 23 -7.88 4.97 -15.00
N HIS A 24 -8.92 4.60 -15.73
CA HIS A 24 -9.67 5.50 -16.61
C HIS A 24 -10.84 6.19 -15.91
N SER A 25 -11.10 5.84 -14.65
CA SER A 25 -12.25 6.27 -13.87
C SER A 25 -11.93 7.38 -12.85
N GLU A 26 -10.85 8.14 -13.02
CA GLU A 26 -10.43 9.23 -12.11
C GLU A 26 -10.46 8.80 -10.62
N ILE A 27 -9.86 7.67 -10.32
CA ILE A 27 -9.85 7.06 -9.00
C ILE A 27 -8.66 7.58 -8.19
N ASN A 28 -8.93 8.05 -6.97
CA ASN A 28 -7.84 8.38 -6.04
C ASN A 28 -7.26 7.13 -5.34
N ALA A 29 -6.13 7.32 -4.65
CA ALA A 29 -5.43 6.22 -4.00
C ALA A 29 -6.26 5.40 -3.00
N SER A 30 -7.13 6.07 -2.24
CA SER A 30 -7.96 5.37 -1.24
C SER A 30 -9.05 4.55 -1.91
N GLU A 31 -9.67 5.09 -2.95
CA GLU A 31 -10.64 4.39 -3.77
C GLU A 31 -10.02 3.18 -4.45
N PHE A 32 -8.83 3.37 -5.08
CA PHE A 32 -8.08 2.26 -5.67
C PHE A 32 -7.81 1.14 -4.66
N ALA A 33 -7.28 1.47 -3.48
CA ALA A 33 -6.93 0.47 -2.48
C ALA A 33 -8.15 -0.31 -1.95
N ILE A 34 -9.31 0.37 -1.81
CA ILE A 34 -10.57 -0.27 -1.43
C ILE A 34 -11.01 -1.27 -2.51
N LEU A 35 -11.05 -0.83 -3.78
CA LEU A 35 -11.45 -1.69 -4.90
C LEU A 35 -10.48 -2.86 -5.07
N ALA A 36 -9.17 -2.62 -5.03
CA ALA A 36 -8.16 -3.67 -5.11
C ALA A 36 -8.34 -4.73 -4.00
N TYR A 37 -8.61 -4.28 -2.75
CA TYR A 37 -8.90 -5.21 -1.67
C TYR A 37 -10.16 -6.05 -1.92
N LEU A 38 -11.21 -5.47 -2.48
CA LEU A 38 -12.44 -6.18 -2.82
C LEU A 38 -12.21 -7.18 -3.97
N PHE A 39 -11.45 -6.82 -5.01
CA PHE A 39 -11.04 -7.74 -6.08
C PHE A 39 -10.26 -8.94 -5.53
N SER A 40 -9.29 -8.69 -4.65
CA SER A 40 -8.53 -9.75 -4.00
C SER A 40 -9.42 -10.74 -3.22
N ARG A 41 -10.51 -10.27 -2.63
CA ARG A 41 -11.47 -11.12 -1.92
C ARG A 41 -12.36 -11.91 -2.87
N GLN A 42 -12.84 -11.27 -3.94
CA GLN A 42 -13.67 -11.89 -4.95
C GLN A 42 -12.95 -13.03 -5.65
N MET A 43 -11.68 -12.84 -6.02
CA MET A 43 -10.86 -13.88 -6.65
C MET A 43 -10.58 -15.08 -5.74
N LYS A 44 -10.65 -14.90 -4.42
CA LYS A 44 -10.54 -15.98 -3.42
C LYS A 44 -11.88 -16.57 -3.04
N GLU A 45 -12.95 -16.20 -3.73
CA GLU A 45 -14.34 -16.63 -3.43
C GLU A 45 -14.73 -16.43 -1.96
N LEU A 46 -14.13 -15.41 -1.32
CA LEU A 46 -14.42 -15.12 0.07
C LEU A 46 -15.79 -14.45 0.20
N PRO A 47 -16.53 -14.73 1.28
CA PRO A 47 -17.86 -14.14 1.49
C PRO A 47 -17.77 -12.61 1.54
N PRO A 48 -18.89 -11.91 1.24
CA PRO A 48 -19.01 -10.47 1.36
C PRO A 48 -18.46 -9.97 2.70
N THR A 49 -17.81 -8.81 2.72
CA THR A 49 -17.15 -8.27 3.89
C THR A 49 -17.81 -6.97 4.36
N ASN A 50 -17.55 -6.55 5.58
CA ASN A 50 -18.00 -5.27 6.08
C ASN A 50 -16.91 -4.19 6.02
N LEU A 51 -17.32 -2.93 6.09
CA LEU A 51 -16.40 -1.79 6.06
C LEU A 51 -15.37 -1.82 7.20
N MET A 52 -15.73 -2.40 8.35
CA MET A 52 -14.83 -2.56 9.50
C MET A 52 -13.62 -3.44 9.15
N THR A 53 -13.84 -4.52 8.42
CA THR A 53 -12.76 -5.42 7.98
C THR A 53 -11.88 -4.75 6.94
N VAL A 54 -12.47 -4.05 5.96
CA VAL A 54 -11.70 -3.34 4.92
C VAL A 54 -10.78 -2.29 5.53
N TYR A 55 -11.32 -1.40 6.42
CA TYR A 55 -10.52 -0.33 7.01
C TYR A 55 -9.36 -0.85 7.85
N LYS A 56 -9.58 -1.96 8.62
CA LYS A 56 -8.52 -2.57 9.43
C LYS A 56 -7.37 -3.12 8.58
N ASN A 57 -7.70 -3.71 7.43
CA ASN A 57 -6.69 -4.25 6.53
C ASN A 57 -5.93 -3.18 5.76
N LEU A 58 -6.60 -2.10 5.36
CA LEU A 58 -5.98 -1.00 4.63
C LEU A 58 -5.30 0.05 5.52
N GLY A 59 -5.53 0.01 6.84
CA GLY A 59 -4.94 0.97 7.78
C GLY A 59 -5.42 2.42 7.59
N VAL A 60 -6.60 2.63 7.00
CA VAL A 60 -7.22 3.95 6.85
C VAL A 60 -8.04 4.33 8.09
N SER A 61 -8.45 5.59 8.24
CA SER A 61 -9.36 5.98 9.31
C SER A 61 -10.81 5.54 9.03
N ARG A 62 -11.62 5.41 10.10
CA ARG A 62 -13.07 5.11 9.95
C ARG A 62 -13.80 6.17 9.11
N ASN A 63 -13.45 7.43 9.30
CA ASN A 63 -14.06 8.54 8.55
C ASN A 63 -13.65 8.50 7.07
N THR A 64 -12.38 8.22 6.79
CA THR A 64 -11.85 8.01 5.44
C THR A 64 -12.59 6.86 4.75
N MET A 65 -12.75 5.71 5.44
CA MET A 65 -13.44 4.55 4.90
C MET A 65 -14.90 4.88 4.55
N LYS A 66 -15.64 5.52 5.46
CA LYS A 66 -17.04 5.93 5.22
C LYS A 66 -17.18 6.92 4.06
N LYS A 67 -16.25 7.90 3.97
CA LYS A 67 -16.23 8.89 2.90
C LYS A 67 -16.11 8.21 1.53
N TYR A 68 -15.09 7.39 1.36
CA TYR A 68 -14.82 6.77 0.07
C TYR A 68 -15.79 5.64 -0.27
N ALA A 69 -16.34 4.94 0.71
CA ALA A 69 -17.43 3.99 0.47
C ALA A 69 -18.66 4.69 -0.12
N ARG A 70 -19.04 5.88 0.37
CA ARG A 70 -20.14 6.67 -0.22
C ARG A 70 -19.83 7.11 -1.66
N ILE A 71 -18.61 7.61 -1.89
CA ILE A 71 -18.18 8.03 -3.23
C ILE A 71 -18.22 6.86 -4.22
N LEU A 72 -17.66 5.71 -3.83
CA LEU A 72 -17.66 4.52 -4.68
C LEU A 72 -19.10 3.98 -4.93
N GLU A 73 -19.98 4.05 -3.91
CA GLU A 73 -21.40 3.68 -4.05
C GLU A 73 -22.13 4.63 -5.01
N SER A 74 -21.95 5.96 -4.86
CA SER A 74 -22.58 6.96 -5.75
C SER A 74 -22.09 6.86 -7.20
N ARG A 75 -20.88 6.33 -7.42
CA ARG A 75 -20.32 6.04 -8.75
C ARG A 75 -20.74 4.66 -9.28
N GLY A 76 -21.53 3.91 -8.54
CA GLY A 76 -21.98 2.58 -8.93
C GLY A 76 -20.88 1.51 -8.98
N LEU A 77 -19.71 1.75 -8.38
CA LEU A 77 -18.58 0.80 -8.40
C LEU A 77 -18.68 -0.26 -7.30
N ILE A 78 -19.39 0.06 -6.22
CA ILE A 78 -19.68 -0.87 -5.13
C ILE A 78 -21.16 -0.78 -4.75
N SER A 79 -21.64 -1.81 -4.05
CA SER A 79 -22.96 -1.83 -3.39
C SER A 79 -22.76 -1.93 -1.88
N LEU A 80 -23.49 -1.11 -1.13
CA LEU A 80 -23.53 -1.14 0.32
C LEU A 80 -24.86 -1.70 0.81
N ARG A 81 -24.83 -2.90 1.41
CA ARG A 81 -25.97 -3.48 2.10
C ARG A 81 -25.96 -3.07 3.56
N ARG A 82 -26.95 -2.28 3.96
CA ARG A 82 -27.08 -1.77 5.34
C ARG A 82 -27.34 -2.91 6.34
N ASP A 83 -26.72 -2.82 7.51
CA ASP A 83 -27.05 -3.73 8.62
C ASP A 83 -28.45 -3.38 9.16
N LYS A 84 -29.41 -4.26 8.96
CA LYS A 84 -30.83 -4.06 9.33
C LYS A 84 -31.05 -3.75 10.82
N ARG A 85 -30.09 -4.10 11.69
CA ARG A 85 -30.15 -3.83 13.13
C ARG A 85 -29.94 -2.36 13.48
N PHE A 86 -29.50 -1.54 12.51
CA PHE A 86 -29.21 -0.12 12.71
C PHE A 86 -29.86 0.69 11.58
N LEU A 87 -31.12 1.05 11.75
CA LEU A 87 -31.91 1.90 10.85
C LEU A 87 -31.39 3.35 10.85
N ARG A 88 -30.14 3.56 10.43
CA ARG A 88 -29.56 4.89 10.25
C ARG A 88 -29.37 5.19 8.77
N ALA A 89 -29.75 6.39 8.35
CA ALA A 89 -29.53 6.88 6.99
C ALA A 89 -28.04 6.98 6.60
N SER A 90 -27.14 6.98 7.58
CA SER A 90 -25.70 7.14 7.36
C SER A 90 -24.97 5.81 7.25
N VAL A 91 -23.90 5.77 6.42
CA VAL A 91 -23.02 4.61 6.26
C VAL A 91 -22.43 4.17 7.60
N SER A 92 -22.61 2.90 7.94
CA SER A 92 -22.09 2.26 9.15
C SER A 92 -20.87 1.41 8.82
N MET A 93 -19.94 1.28 9.77
CA MET A 93 -18.79 0.37 9.63
C MET A 93 -19.18 -1.12 9.61
N ARG A 94 -20.43 -1.45 9.97
CA ARG A 94 -21.00 -2.80 9.90
C ARG A 94 -21.68 -3.11 8.57
N ASP A 95 -21.90 -2.09 7.72
CA ASP A 95 -22.49 -2.30 6.39
C ASP A 95 -21.60 -3.22 5.56
N THR A 96 -22.25 -4.14 4.87
CA THR A 96 -21.58 -5.07 3.94
C THR A 96 -21.26 -4.34 2.64
N ILE A 97 -20.05 -4.53 2.14
CA ILE A 97 -19.55 -3.94 0.91
C ILE A 97 -19.24 -5.04 -0.12
N THR A 98 -19.70 -4.85 -1.35
CA THR A 98 -19.45 -5.73 -2.50
C THR A 98 -19.12 -4.93 -3.75
N LEU A 99 -18.34 -5.50 -4.67
CA LEU A 99 -18.16 -4.94 -6.01
C LEU A 99 -19.46 -5.06 -6.81
N THR A 100 -19.66 -4.12 -7.72
CA THR A 100 -20.68 -4.21 -8.76
C THR A 100 -20.09 -4.74 -10.06
N ASP A 101 -20.93 -4.97 -11.06
CA ASP A 101 -20.50 -5.37 -12.39
C ASP A 101 -19.89 -4.23 -13.24
N ALA A 102 -19.81 -3.02 -12.70
CA ALA A 102 -19.31 -1.85 -13.42
C ALA A 102 -17.82 -1.99 -13.82
N LEU A 103 -17.02 -2.71 -12.99
CA LEU A 103 -15.63 -2.99 -13.24
C LEU A 103 -15.44 -4.51 -13.38
N LYS A 104 -15.71 -5.06 -14.57
CA LYS A 104 -15.50 -6.50 -14.84
C LYS A 104 -14.07 -6.75 -15.31
N VAL A 105 -13.44 -7.78 -14.76
CA VAL A 105 -12.19 -8.30 -15.29
C VAL A 105 -12.45 -8.97 -16.64
N ARG A 106 -11.85 -8.45 -17.70
CA ARG A 106 -11.92 -9.03 -19.05
C ARG A 106 -10.60 -9.67 -19.43
N VAL A 107 -10.65 -10.75 -20.18
CA VAL A 107 -9.43 -11.42 -20.69
C VAL A 107 -8.58 -10.42 -21.49
N GLY A 108 -7.30 -10.30 -21.15
CA GLY A 108 -6.36 -9.37 -21.80
C GLY A 108 -6.44 -7.91 -21.32
N HIS A 109 -7.46 -7.53 -20.53
CA HIS A 109 -7.68 -6.16 -20.06
C HIS A 109 -7.53 -6.03 -18.54
N PHE A 110 -6.52 -6.66 -17.96
CA PHE A 110 -6.23 -6.59 -16.54
C PHE A 110 -4.72 -6.60 -16.28
N PHE A 111 -4.34 -6.18 -15.10
CA PHE A 111 -2.99 -6.35 -14.58
C PHE A 111 -3.00 -7.18 -13.28
N PRO A 112 -1.93 -7.95 -13.02
CA PRO A 112 -1.83 -8.77 -11.81
C PRO A 112 -1.37 -7.92 -10.62
N LEU A 113 -2.12 -7.94 -9.51
CA LEU A 113 -1.70 -7.34 -8.25
C LEU A 113 -1.45 -8.42 -7.20
N PRO A 114 -0.29 -8.41 -6.48
CA PRO A 114 0.01 -9.44 -5.50
C PRO A 114 -0.97 -9.45 -4.32
N ASN A 115 -1.48 -10.62 -3.95
CA ASN A 115 -2.35 -10.79 -2.79
C ASN A 115 -1.68 -10.40 -1.46
N SER A 116 -0.37 -10.56 -1.36
CA SER A 116 0.43 -10.24 -0.18
C SER A 116 0.58 -8.73 0.06
N VAL A 117 0.27 -7.87 -0.93
CA VAL A 117 0.42 -6.41 -0.84
C VAL A 117 -0.23 -5.79 0.42
N PHE A 118 -1.35 -6.36 0.87
CA PHE A 118 -2.06 -5.92 2.07
C PHE A 118 -1.40 -6.34 3.39
N GLY A 119 -0.40 -7.22 3.35
CA GLY A 119 0.32 -7.74 4.51
C GLY A 119 1.58 -6.94 4.89
N PHE A 120 2.13 -6.14 3.97
CA PHE A 120 3.40 -5.42 4.16
C PHE A 120 3.28 -4.09 4.91
N GLY A 121 2.10 -3.70 5.37
CA GLY A 121 1.89 -2.39 6.00
C GLY A 121 2.08 -1.22 5.04
N LEU A 122 1.82 -1.42 3.75
CA LEU A 122 1.78 -0.34 2.78
C LEU A 122 0.61 0.58 3.08
N SER A 123 0.83 1.89 2.94
CA SER A 123 -0.26 2.86 2.93
C SER A 123 -1.08 2.74 1.64
N VAL A 124 -2.30 3.25 1.65
CA VAL A 124 -3.17 3.25 0.46
C VAL A 124 -2.52 3.93 -0.75
N GLY A 125 -1.71 4.96 -0.51
CA GLY A 125 -0.96 5.65 -1.56
C GLY A 125 0.17 4.80 -2.15
N GLU A 126 0.89 4.05 -1.32
CA GLU A 126 1.91 3.11 -1.78
C GLU A 126 1.28 1.97 -2.58
N ILE A 127 0.14 1.42 -2.11
CA ILE A 127 -0.61 0.39 -2.84
C ILE A 127 -1.06 0.90 -4.22
N ALA A 128 -1.57 2.14 -4.28
CA ALA A 128 -2.06 2.71 -5.52
C ALA A 128 -0.93 3.00 -6.53
N VAL A 129 0.18 3.59 -6.07
CA VAL A 129 1.35 3.84 -6.92
C VAL A 129 1.95 2.51 -7.43
N TYR A 130 2.09 1.52 -6.56
CA TYR A 130 2.56 0.19 -6.94
C TYR A 130 1.63 -0.48 -7.97
N GLY A 131 0.31 -0.42 -7.75
CA GLY A 131 -0.68 -0.92 -8.71
C GLY A 131 -0.61 -0.21 -10.06
N TYR A 132 -0.40 1.12 -10.07
CA TYR A 132 -0.22 1.86 -11.31
C TYR A 132 1.06 1.47 -12.07
N LEU A 133 2.16 1.24 -11.35
CA LEU A 133 3.41 0.76 -11.97
C LEU A 133 3.22 -0.63 -12.59
N LEU A 134 2.55 -1.56 -11.91
CA LEU A 134 2.19 -2.87 -12.45
C LEU A 134 1.26 -2.78 -13.68
N TYR A 135 0.33 -1.82 -13.70
CA TYR A 135 -0.52 -1.55 -14.86
C TYR A 135 0.30 -1.07 -16.07
N ARG A 136 1.38 -0.29 -15.82
CA ARG A 136 2.25 0.28 -16.88
C ARG A 136 3.45 -0.58 -17.22
N GLU A 137 3.66 -1.67 -16.49
CA GLU A 137 4.77 -2.58 -16.63
C GLU A 137 4.71 -3.31 -17.98
N ASP A 138 5.83 -3.35 -18.66
CA ASP A 138 6.07 -4.30 -19.74
C ASP A 138 6.28 -5.69 -19.14
N ARG A 139 5.50 -6.67 -19.60
CA ARG A 139 5.44 -8.01 -18.99
C ARG A 139 6.67 -8.88 -19.31
N GLU A 140 7.50 -8.49 -20.26
CA GLU A 140 8.72 -9.19 -20.61
C GLU A 140 9.91 -8.66 -19.85
N SER A 141 10.06 -7.33 -19.81
CA SER A 141 11.19 -6.66 -19.14
C SER A 141 10.95 -6.38 -17.66
N TYR A 142 9.70 -6.41 -17.19
CA TYR A 142 9.28 -5.96 -15.85
C TYR A 142 9.65 -4.51 -15.55
N GLU A 143 9.67 -3.67 -16.60
CA GLU A 143 10.08 -2.27 -16.53
C GLU A 143 8.98 -1.35 -17.03
N CYS A 144 8.97 -0.10 -16.53
CA CYS A 144 8.11 0.97 -17.03
C CYS A 144 8.75 2.35 -16.78
N TRP A 145 8.27 3.39 -17.48
CA TRP A 145 8.86 4.73 -17.44
C TRP A 145 7.84 5.87 -17.25
N PRO A 146 6.76 5.71 -16.46
CA PRO A 146 5.83 6.81 -16.25
C PRO A 146 6.49 7.96 -15.50
N SER A 147 6.19 9.20 -15.91
CA SER A 147 6.60 10.37 -15.13
C SER A 147 5.82 10.47 -13.81
N TYR A 148 6.35 11.14 -12.81
CA TYR A 148 5.60 11.45 -11.57
C TYR A 148 4.31 12.21 -11.86
N ARG A 149 4.31 13.05 -12.90
CA ARG A 149 3.11 13.78 -13.35
C ARG A 149 2.06 12.81 -13.89
N THR A 150 2.47 11.84 -14.70
CA THR A 150 1.59 10.84 -15.29
C THR A 150 0.95 9.96 -14.20
N ILE A 151 1.75 9.49 -13.24
CA ILE A 151 1.26 8.72 -12.08
C ILE A 151 0.29 9.59 -11.26
N GLY A 152 0.66 10.85 -11.01
CA GLY A 152 -0.16 11.77 -10.22
C GLY A 152 -1.50 12.08 -10.88
N ALA A 153 -1.53 12.27 -12.21
CA ALA A 153 -2.77 12.47 -12.96
C ALA A 153 -3.70 11.26 -12.85
N ALA A 154 -3.17 10.03 -12.98
CA ALA A 154 -3.96 8.81 -12.90
C ALA A 154 -4.53 8.51 -11.52
N LEU A 155 -3.89 9.00 -10.44
CA LEU A 155 -4.23 8.69 -9.04
C LEU A 155 -4.72 9.91 -8.26
N CYS A 156 -4.99 11.03 -8.92
CA CYS A 156 -5.38 12.31 -8.31
C CYS A 156 -4.41 12.75 -7.18
N MET A 157 -3.10 12.65 -7.45
CA MET A 157 -2.03 13.00 -6.51
C MET A 157 -1.13 14.10 -7.04
N SER A 158 -0.57 14.92 -6.14
CA SER A 158 0.50 15.85 -6.50
C SER A 158 1.80 15.10 -6.84
N ARG A 159 2.66 15.71 -7.67
CA ARG A 159 3.99 15.18 -8.02
C ARG A 159 4.82 14.82 -6.77
N ASN A 160 4.82 15.71 -5.76
CA ASN A 160 5.58 15.47 -4.53
C ASN A 160 5.04 14.29 -3.71
N THR A 161 3.72 14.10 -3.73
CA THR A 161 3.08 12.94 -3.09
C THR A 161 3.48 11.63 -3.77
N VAL A 162 3.48 11.60 -5.10
CA VAL A 162 3.95 10.44 -5.87
C VAL A 162 5.41 10.14 -5.58
N MET A 163 6.29 11.15 -5.64
CA MET A 163 7.72 11.00 -5.33
C MET A 163 7.94 10.37 -3.96
N LYS A 164 7.21 10.83 -2.93
CA LYS A 164 7.26 10.25 -1.58
C LYS A 164 6.88 8.77 -1.55
N TYR A 165 5.84 8.36 -2.29
CA TYR A 165 5.41 6.96 -2.31
C TYR A 165 6.35 6.08 -3.13
N VAL A 166 6.91 6.59 -4.23
CA VAL A 166 7.96 5.89 -4.99
C VAL A 166 9.16 5.62 -4.10
N HIS A 167 9.66 6.61 -3.38
CA HIS A 167 10.77 6.46 -2.42
C HIS A 167 10.49 5.38 -1.38
N ARG A 168 9.29 5.38 -0.79
CA ARG A 168 8.89 4.38 0.20
C ARG A 168 8.78 2.97 -0.37
N LEU A 169 8.31 2.83 -1.62
CA LEU A 169 8.28 1.54 -2.30
C LEU A 169 9.69 1.02 -2.59
N GLU A 170 10.62 1.91 -2.91
CA GLU A 170 12.04 1.58 -3.09
C GLU A 170 12.70 1.18 -1.77
N GLU A 171 12.51 1.92 -0.68
CA GLU A 171 12.96 1.57 0.67
C GLU A 171 12.44 0.21 1.15
N LYS A 172 11.19 -0.11 0.77
CA LYS A 172 10.56 -1.41 1.05
C LYS A 172 10.92 -2.50 0.03
N GLU A 173 11.77 -2.17 -0.93
CA GLU A 173 12.30 -3.07 -1.97
C GLU A 173 11.25 -3.68 -2.91
N PHE A 174 10.12 -3.00 -3.13
CA PHE A 174 9.14 -3.41 -4.13
C PHE A 174 9.58 -3.07 -5.55
N ILE A 175 10.34 -1.99 -5.71
CA ILE A 175 10.82 -1.46 -6.98
C ILE A 175 12.29 -1.06 -6.86
N VAL A 176 12.94 -0.91 -8.01
CA VAL A 176 14.24 -0.24 -8.17
C VAL A 176 14.01 0.91 -9.14
N THR A 177 14.57 2.09 -8.85
CA THR A 177 14.50 3.23 -9.75
C THR A 177 15.88 3.52 -10.35
N GLU A 178 15.92 3.83 -11.64
CA GLU A 178 17.12 4.22 -12.37
C GLU A 178 16.86 5.53 -13.11
N PRO A 179 17.71 6.57 -12.99
CA PRO A 179 17.59 7.77 -13.78
C PRO A 179 17.84 7.46 -15.25
N THR A 180 17.03 8.03 -16.16
CA THR A 180 17.26 7.92 -17.58
C THR A 180 17.72 9.26 -18.16
N GLN A 181 18.47 9.22 -19.24
CA GLN A 181 18.89 10.38 -20.01
C GLN A 181 18.32 10.31 -21.41
N VAL A 182 17.77 11.42 -21.88
CA VAL A 182 17.30 11.58 -23.25
C VAL A 182 18.30 12.47 -23.98
N ARG A 183 18.80 12.00 -25.14
CA ARG A 183 19.65 12.76 -26.02
C ARG A 183 18.77 13.51 -27.02
N ARG A 184 18.92 14.83 -27.12
CA ARG A 184 18.26 15.64 -28.12
C ARG A 184 19.03 15.58 -29.46
N MET A 185 18.37 16.03 -30.55
CA MET A 185 18.99 16.09 -31.88
C MET A 185 20.22 17.02 -31.93
N ASP A 186 20.27 18.03 -31.02
CA ASP A 186 21.40 18.96 -30.87
C ASP A 186 22.58 18.35 -30.07
N GLY A 187 22.50 17.08 -29.65
CA GLY A 187 23.50 16.37 -28.89
C GLY A 187 23.43 16.63 -27.36
N SER A 188 22.61 17.56 -26.89
CA SER A 188 22.43 17.84 -25.47
C SER A 188 21.75 16.67 -24.75
N LYS A 189 22.16 16.43 -23.47
CA LYS A 189 21.58 15.39 -22.62
C LYS A 189 20.62 16.03 -21.62
N TRP A 190 19.42 15.47 -21.52
CA TRP A 190 18.41 15.89 -20.57
C TRP A 190 18.03 14.72 -19.66
N ASN A 191 17.66 15.02 -18.42
CA ASN A 191 17.11 14.01 -17.54
C ASN A 191 15.75 13.56 -18.06
N GLY A 192 15.65 12.28 -18.36
CA GLY A 192 14.40 11.62 -18.72
C GLY A 192 13.54 11.29 -17.50
N ASN A 193 12.49 10.52 -17.73
CA ASN A 193 11.71 9.95 -16.64
C ASN A 193 12.55 8.89 -15.90
N LEU A 194 12.17 8.56 -14.67
CA LEU A 194 12.74 7.39 -14.00
C LEU A 194 12.30 6.12 -14.72
N LYS A 195 13.21 5.19 -14.85
CA LYS A 195 12.92 3.80 -15.16
C LYS A 195 12.60 3.08 -13.84
N TYR A 196 11.49 2.38 -13.81
CA TYR A 196 11.07 1.56 -12.69
C TYR A 196 11.20 0.10 -13.08
N ARG A 197 11.93 -0.67 -12.29
CA ARG A 197 11.97 -2.13 -12.39
C ARG A 197 11.21 -2.72 -11.21
N ILE A 198 10.17 -3.48 -11.48
CA ILE A 198 9.35 -4.11 -10.45
C ILE A 198 9.99 -5.42 -10.01
N ARG A 199 10.11 -5.61 -8.70
CA ARG A 199 10.71 -6.84 -8.17
C ARG A 199 9.65 -7.96 -8.10
N PRO A 200 10.02 -9.22 -8.44
CA PRO A 200 9.15 -10.37 -8.23
C PRO A 200 8.70 -10.46 -6.78
N ILE A 201 7.40 -10.66 -6.56
CA ILE A 201 6.81 -10.63 -5.22
C ILE A 201 7.43 -11.66 -4.26
N GLN A 202 7.89 -12.79 -4.79
CA GLN A 202 8.57 -13.83 -4.02
C GLN A 202 9.84 -13.29 -3.36
N SER A 203 10.64 -12.52 -4.10
CA SER A 203 11.85 -11.91 -3.57
C SER A 203 11.54 -10.83 -2.53
N VAL A 204 10.47 -10.06 -2.73
CA VAL A 204 10.00 -9.04 -1.77
C VAL A 204 9.57 -9.69 -0.46
N VAL A 205 8.76 -10.76 -0.51
CA VAL A 205 8.30 -11.50 0.67
C VAL A 205 9.49 -12.08 1.43
N LYS A 206 10.42 -12.73 0.73
CA LYS A 206 11.62 -13.32 1.34
C LYS A 206 12.41 -12.28 2.11
N ARG A 207 12.80 -11.18 1.45
CA ARG A 207 13.57 -10.09 2.06
C ARG A 207 12.84 -9.41 3.21
N TRP A 208 11.54 -9.20 3.07
CA TRP A 208 10.72 -8.64 4.15
C TRP A 208 10.77 -9.52 5.39
N ASN A 209 10.57 -10.82 5.22
CA ASN A 209 10.59 -11.77 6.33
C ASN A 209 11.98 -11.84 6.99
N GLU A 210 13.07 -11.81 6.20
CA GLU A 210 14.44 -11.74 6.71
C GLU A 210 14.66 -10.48 7.57
N LYS A 211 14.27 -9.30 7.08
CA LYS A 211 14.35 -8.03 7.83
C LYS A 211 13.54 -8.06 9.12
N GLN A 212 12.32 -8.63 9.11
CA GLN A 212 11.51 -8.75 10.31
C GLN A 212 12.13 -9.73 11.32
N ALA A 213 12.68 -10.84 10.86
CA ALA A 213 13.38 -11.80 11.73
C ALA A 213 14.62 -11.18 12.39
N GLU A 214 15.41 -10.41 11.64
CA GLU A 214 16.55 -9.68 12.20
C GLU A 214 16.13 -8.63 13.22
N LYS A 215 15.07 -7.88 12.93
CA LYS A 215 14.52 -6.89 13.85
C LYS A 215 14.06 -7.55 15.14
N ALA A 216 13.33 -8.65 15.06
CA ALA A 216 12.87 -9.41 16.22
C ALA A 216 14.05 -9.95 17.06
N LYS A 217 15.12 -10.45 16.42
CA LYS A 217 16.34 -10.88 17.12
C LYS A 217 17.03 -9.73 17.85
N ARG A 218 17.13 -8.55 17.22
CA ARG A 218 17.70 -7.34 17.84
C ARG A 218 16.86 -6.89 19.06
N GLU A 219 15.54 -6.84 18.94
CA GLU A 219 14.64 -6.48 20.03
C GLU A 219 14.74 -7.47 21.20
N GLN A 220 14.80 -8.79 20.92
CA GLN A 220 15.01 -9.79 21.97
C GLN A 220 16.35 -9.64 22.68
N LYS A 221 17.44 -9.36 21.91
CA LYS A 221 18.77 -9.12 22.50
C LYS A 221 18.75 -7.90 23.42
N LEU A 222 18.11 -6.81 22.97
CA LEU A 222 17.97 -5.59 23.77
C LEU A 222 17.17 -5.85 25.05
N LEU A 223 16.04 -6.54 24.95
CA LEU A 223 15.21 -6.88 26.11
C LEU A 223 15.97 -7.75 27.12
N ARG A 224 16.76 -8.73 26.66
CA ARG A 224 17.62 -9.54 27.54
C ARG A 224 18.68 -8.69 28.23
N ALA A 225 19.32 -7.76 27.50
CA ALA A 225 20.32 -6.85 28.07
C ALA A 225 19.70 -5.94 29.14
N MET A 226 18.51 -5.40 28.90
CA MET A 226 17.76 -4.58 29.87
C MET A 226 17.43 -5.38 31.13
N LYS A 227 16.93 -6.61 31.02
CA LYS A 227 16.64 -7.48 32.17
C LYS A 227 17.90 -7.81 32.99
N ILE A 228 19.03 -8.00 32.33
CA ILE A 228 20.33 -8.24 33.02
C ILE A 228 20.76 -6.97 33.77
N ALA A 229 20.58 -5.79 33.17
CA ALA A 229 20.90 -4.50 33.81
C ALA A 229 20.02 -4.23 35.04
N GLU A 230 18.72 -4.55 34.97
CA GLU A 230 17.79 -4.42 36.11
C GLU A 230 18.11 -5.35 37.29
N HIS A 231 18.75 -6.51 37.01
CA HIS A 231 19.12 -7.48 38.05
C HIS A 231 20.54 -7.29 38.64
N ARG A 232 21.27 -6.23 38.23
CA ARG A 232 22.54 -5.88 38.87
C ARG A 232 22.30 -5.06 40.12
N PRO A 233 22.60 -5.55 41.32
CA PRO A 233 22.47 -4.77 42.54
C PRO A 233 23.44 -3.60 42.50
N GLY A 234 22.95 -2.38 42.55
CA GLY A 234 23.73 -1.15 42.66
C GLY A 234 23.63 -0.16 41.47
N PHE A 235 22.81 -0.40 40.47
CA PHE A 235 22.60 0.57 39.38
C PHE A 235 21.18 1.14 39.41
N THR A 236 21.03 2.30 40.05
CA THR A 236 19.78 3.09 39.98
C THR A 236 19.90 4.01 38.76
N ILE A 237 19.14 3.73 37.69
CA ILE A 237 19.00 4.66 36.56
C ILE A 237 18.13 5.81 37.06
N GLN A 238 18.74 6.97 37.37
CA GLN A 238 17.99 8.19 37.58
C GLN A 238 17.53 8.67 36.17
N PRO A 239 16.22 8.90 35.98
CA PRO A 239 15.75 9.52 34.73
C PRO A 239 16.38 10.92 34.65
N GLY A 240 17.20 11.15 33.63
CA GLY A 240 17.81 12.45 33.38
C GLY A 240 16.72 13.50 33.20
N ILE A 241 16.61 14.42 34.15
CA ILE A 241 15.80 15.61 34.03
C ILE A 241 16.45 16.46 32.93
N PRO A 242 15.75 16.81 31.84
CA PRO A 242 16.31 17.69 30.84
C PRO A 242 16.58 19.06 31.46
N GLU A 243 17.85 19.46 31.53
CA GLU A 243 18.25 20.79 31.97
C GLU A 243 17.53 21.84 31.11
N ARG A 244 16.69 22.65 31.74
CA ARG A 244 16.08 23.84 31.14
C ARG A 244 17.23 24.83 30.86
N ARG A 245 17.52 25.08 29.60
CA ARG A 245 18.38 26.19 29.20
C ARG A 245 17.81 27.49 29.74
N PRO A 246 18.63 28.36 30.39
CA PRO A 246 18.17 29.64 30.85
C PRO A 246 17.78 30.49 29.62
N GLN A 247 16.56 31.06 29.65
CA GLN A 247 16.14 32.07 28.68
C GLN A 247 17.00 33.29 28.87
N GLN A 248 17.84 33.60 27.90
CA GLN A 248 18.44 34.94 27.79
C GLN A 248 17.34 35.95 27.47
N ARG A 249 17.07 36.83 28.42
CA ARG A 249 16.29 38.05 28.19
C ARG A 249 17.21 39.05 27.44
N CYS A 250 16.81 39.50 26.27
CA CYS A 250 17.07 40.82 25.72
C CYS A 250 15.73 41.53 25.51
#